data_7f64cb6c9e57f02c546f374543300d7d
#
_entry.id   7f64cb6c9e57f02c546f374543300d7d
#
_cell.length_a   1.000
_cell.length_b   1.000
_cell.length_c   1.000
_cell.angle_alpha   90.00
_cell.angle_beta   90.00
_cell.angle_gamma   90.00
#
_symmetry.space_group_name_H-M   'P 1'
#
loop_
_entity.id
_entity.type
_entity.pdbx_description
1 polymer ?
#
loop_
_entity_poly.entity_id
_entity_poly.type
_entity_poly.pdbx_seq_one_letter_code
_entity_poly.pdbx_strand_id
1 'polypeptide(L)'
;MPELNKDIRWQQRFANFRKALAQLKKFVDKGELTELEEQGAIQAFEYTYELAWLVLKDFLEYQGQTDIYGSRDAIQKAFQAGIIEDGEKWMDAYVSRTKTSHTYNEETAREVVDAVMNDYYPLFIDLNRKMETLLDR
;
A
#
# COMPACT_ATOMS: atom_id res chain seq x y z
N MET A 1 19.18 -13.89 24.08
CA MET A 1 19.53 -12.63 23.40
C MET A 1 18.36 -12.12 22.58
N PRO A 2 17.62 -11.18 23.11
CA PRO A 2 16.43 -10.70 22.41
C PRO A 2 16.72 -10.13 21.02
N GLU A 3 17.84 -9.45 20.85
CA GLU A 3 18.20 -8.83 19.57
C GLU A 3 18.45 -9.87 18.48
N LEU A 4 18.91 -11.05 18.85
CA LEU A 4 19.19 -12.11 17.88
C LEU A 4 17.90 -12.70 17.31
N ASN A 5 16.79 -12.53 18.03
CA ASN A 5 15.49 -13.04 17.62
C ASN A 5 14.52 -11.95 17.19
N LYS A 6 15.02 -10.73 17.07
CA LYS A 6 14.20 -9.60 16.70
C LYS A 6 13.70 -9.77 15.27
N ASP A 7 12.40 -9.67 15.10
CA ASP A 7 11.80 -9.73 13.78
C ASP A 7 11.87 -8.36 13.11
N ILE A 8 12.67 -8.28 12.06
CA ILE A 8 12.85 -7.04 11.32
C ILE A 8 12.23 -7.09 9.92
N ARG A 9 11.44 -8.13 9.63
CA ARG A 9 10.84 -8.29 8.30
C ARG A 9 10.02 -7.08 7.91
N TRP A 10 9.23 -6.54 8.84
CA TRP A 10 8.40 -5.38 8.53
C TRP A 10 9.23 -4.16 8.16
N GLN A 11 10.40 -4.00 8.80
CA GLN A 11 11.28 -2.86 8.52
C GLN A 11 11.91 -2.98 7.14
N GLN A 12 12.31 -4.19 6.76
CA GLN A 12 12.83 -4.46 5.43
C GLN A 12 11.76 -4.26 4.37
N ARG A 13 10.55 -4.74 4.63
CA ARG A 13 9.40 -4.58 3.74
C ARG A 13 9.04 -3.09 3.61
N PHE A 14 9.09 -2.37 4.72
CA PHE A 14 8.81 -0.95 4.74
C PHE A 14 9.81 -0.17 3.88
N ALA A 15 11.08 -0.52 3.93
CA ALA A 15 12.09 0.11 3.07
C ALA A 15 11.73 -0.08 1.58
N ASN A 16 11.28 -1.28 1.21
CA ASN A 16 10.86 -1.55 -0.17
C ASN A 16 9.58 -0.81 -0.52
N PHE A 17 8.65 -0.72 0.41
CA PHE A 17 7.43 0.08 0.23
C PHE A 17 7.76 1.54 -0.06
N ARG A 18 8.71 2.12 0.67
CA ARG A 18 9.11 3.51 0.47
C ARG A 18 9.69 3.73 -0.93
N LYS A 19 10.46 2.77 -1.44
CA LYS A 19 10.99 2.85 -2.82
C LYS A 19 9.86 2.80 -3.84
N ALA A 20 8.90 1.92 -3.64
CA ALA A 20 7.74 1.81 -4.53
C ALA A 20 6.91 3.09 -4.50
N LEU A 21 6.69 3.64 -3.30
CA LEU A 21 5.94 4.88 -3.14
C LEU A 21 6.61 6.04 -3.86
N ALA A 22 7.94 6.09 -3.84
CA ALA A 22 8.69 7.13 -4.56
C ALA A 22 8.50 7.02 -6.08
N GLN A 23 8.36 5.81 -6.61
CA GLN A 23 8.05 5.63 -8.04
C GLN A 23 6.63 6.09 -8.35
N LEU A 24 5.67 5.73 -7.52
CA LEU A 24 4.27 6.16 -7.69
C LEU A 24 4.18 7.69 -7.65
N LYS A 25 4.93 8.32 -6.74
CA LYS A 25 4.96 9.78 -6.59
C LYS A 25 5.29 10.49 -7.90
N LYS A 26 6.14 9.92 -8.74
CA LYS A 26 6.52 10.54 -10.02
C LYS A 26 5.31 10.76 -10.91
N PHE A 27 4.38 9.81 -10.95
CA PHE A 27 3.15 9.92 -11.72
C PHE A 27 2.20 10.94 -11.09
N VAL A 28 2.07 10.92 -9.77
CA VAL A 28 1.22 11.86 -9.05
C VAL A 28 1.70 13.30 -9.27
N ASP A 29 3.02 13.52 -9.19
CA ASP A 29 3.61 14.84 -9.37
C ASP A 29 3.44 15.36 -10.81
N LYS A 30 3.43 14.46 -11.78
CA LYS A 30 3.22 14.87 -13.16
C LYS A 30 1.79 15.36 -13.40
N GLY A 31 0.81 14.75 -12.74
CA GLY A 31 -0.60 15.13 -12.78
C GLY A 31 -1.32 14.65 -14.03
N GLU A 32 -1.17 15.30 -15.16
CA GLU A 32 -1.80 14.86 -16.42
C GLU A 32 -0.94 13.80 -17.09
N LEU A 33 -1.50 12.62 -17.29
CA LEU A 33 -0.79 11.46 -17.82
C LEU A 33 -1.28 11.12 -19.22
N THR A 34 -0.34 10.70 -20.08
CA THR A 34 -0.67 10.06 -21.35
C THR A 34 -1.21 8.65 -21.07
N GLU A 35 -1.78 8.00 -22.09
CA GLU A 35 -2.26 6.62 -21.95
C GLU A 35 -1.17 5.67 -21.49
N LEU A 36 0.04 5.79 -22.01
CA LEU A 36 1.16 4.95 -21.61
C LEU A 36 1.56 5.22 -20.18
N GLU A 37 1.54 6.48 -19.76
CA GLU A 37 1.84 6.85 -18.39
C GLU A 37 0.77 6.36 -17.42
N GLU A 38 -0.49 6.35 -17.84
CA GLU A 38 -1.56 5.77 -17.02
C GLU A 38 -1.30 4.29 -16.74
N GLN A 39 -0.86 3.53 -17.75
CA GLN A 39 -0.51 2.13 -17.54
C GLN A 39 0.68 1.99 -16.58
N GLY A 40 1.66 2.87 -16.67
CA GLY A 40 2.78 2.90 -15.73
C GLY A 40 2.34 3.22 -14.30
N ALA A 41 1.43 4.19 -14.15
CA ALA A 41 0.89 4.57 -12.84
C ALA A 41 0.12 3.40 -12.21
N ILE A 42 -0.66 2.67 -13.01
CA ILE A 42 -1.41 1.50 -12.54
C ILE A 42 -0.45 0.43 -12.04
N GLN A 43 0.62 0.14 -12.80
CA GLN A 43 1.63 -0.82 -12.37
C GLN A 43 2.30 -0.37 -11.08
N ALA A 44 2.62 0.91 -10.96
CA ALA A 44 3.21 1.46 -9.73
C ALA A 44 2.24 1.34 -8.56
N PHE A 45 0.95 1.55 -8.77
CA PHE A 45 -0.07 1.31 -7.75
C PHE A 45 -0.08 -0.15 -7.32
N GLU A 46 -0.05 -1.08 -8.29
CA GLU A 46 -0.10 -2.50 -7.98
C GLU A 46 1.03 -2.92 -7.04
N TYR A 47 2.28 -2.60 -7.36
CA TYR A 47 3.38 -3.04 -6.51
C TYR A 47 3.46 -2.24 -5.20
N THR A 48 3.02 -0.97 -5.20
CA THR A 48 2.97 -0.20 -3.97
C THR A 48 1.92 -0.77 -3.02
N TYR A 49 0.74 -1.10 -3.54
CA TYR A 49 -0.32 -1.73 -2.74
C TYR A 49 0.14 -3.08 -2.17
N GLU A 50 0.78 -3.91 -3.00
CA GLU A 50 1.29 -5.20 -2.53
C GLU A 50 2.25 -5.03 -1.37
N LEU A 51 3.19 -4.10 -1.48
CA LEU A 51 4.15 -3.86 -0.41
C LEU A 51 3.47 -3.24 0.81
N ALA A 52 2.47 -2.38 0.61
CA ALA A 52 1.75 -1.77 1.73
C ALA A 52 1.10 -2.82 2.62
N TRP A 53 0.30 -3.73 2.04
CA TRP A 53 -0.39 -4.71 2.88
C TRP A 53 0.59 -5.73 3.47
N LEU A 54 1.70 -6.02 2.80
CA LEU A 54 2.74 -6.89 3.36
C LEU A 54 3.45 -6.22 4.54
N VAL A 55 3.66 -4.91 4.50
CA VAL A 55 4.15 -4.17 5.68
C VAL A 55 3.19 -4.33 6.84
N LEU A 56 1.89 -4.16 6.59
CA LEU A 56 0.87 -4.32 7.62
C LEU A 56 0.88 -5.73 8.20
N LYS A 57 0.93 -6.73 7.33
CA LYS A 57 0.98 -8.12 7.76
C LYS A 57 2.21 -8.40 8.60
N ASP A 58 3.38 -8.04 8.11
CA ASP A 58 4.64 -8.30 8.80
C ASP A 58 4.70 -7.57 10.15
N PHE A 59 4.18 -6.34 10.22
CA PHE A 59 4.14 -5.59 11.47
C PHE A 59 3.18 -6.23 12.47
N LEU A 60 1.99 -6.66 12.03
CA LEU A 60 1.04 -7.33 12.89
C LEU A 60 1.62 -8.64 13.43
N GLU A 61 2.32 -9.39 12.60
CA GLU A 61 3.01 -10.61 13.03
C GLU A 61 4.10 -10.29 14.04
N TYR A 62 4.83 -9.21 13.84
CA TYR A 62 5.82 -8.73 14.80
C TYR A 62 5.18 -8.44 16.16
N GLN A 63 3.93 -7.97 16.18
CA GLN A 63 3.19 -7.70 17.40
C GLN A 63 2.51 -8.95 18.00
N GLY A 64 2.69 -10.11 17.37
CA GLY A 64 2.18 -11.37 17.87
C GLY A 64 0.87 -11.86 17.26
N GLN A 65 0.33 -11.14 16.28
CA GLN A 65 -0.88 -11.62 15.60
C GLN A 65 -0.53 -12.72 14.62
N THR A 66 -1.45 -13.67 14.48
CA THR A 66 -1.30 -14.81 13.57
C THR A 66 -2.52 -14.91 12.67
N ASP A 67 -2.47 -15.85 11.71
CA ASP A 67 -3.62 -16.16 10.87
C ASP A 67 -4.05 -14.98 9.98
N ILE A 68 -3.08 -14.35 9.33
CA ILE A 68 -3.32 -13.28 8.39
C ILE A 68 -3.20 -13.87 6.98
N TYR A 69 -4.32 -13.97 6.26
CA TYR A 69 -4.41 -14.80 5.06
C TYR A 69 -4.44 -14.03 3.74
N GLY A 70 -4.20 -12.74 3.75
CA GLY A 70 -4.15 -11.96 2.52
C GLY A 70 -4.35 -10.49 2.79
N SER A 71 -4.44 -9.71 1.72
CA SER A 71 -4.47 -8.26 1.87
C SER A 71 -5.75 -7.76 2.54
N ARG A 72 -6.90 -8.32 2.21
CA ARG A 72 -8.15 -7.93 2.85
C ARG A 72 -8.10 -8.14 4.35
N ASP A 73 -7.62 -9.32 4.76
CA ASP A 73 -7.51 -9.69 6.18
C ASP A 73 -6.50 -8.79 6.90
N ALA A 74 -5.34 -8.53 6.27
CA ALA A 74 -4.33 -7.64 6.83
C ALA A 74 -4.88 -6.22 7.04
N ILE A 75 -5.63 -5.70 6.07
CA ILE A 75 -6.24 -4.37 6.16
C ILE A 75 -7.23 -4.32 7.32
N GLN A 76 -8.10 -5.32 7.44
CA GLN A 76 -9.10 -5.36 8.51
C GLN A 76 -8.44 -5.41 9.88
N LYS A 77 -7.42 -6.25 10.04
CA LYS A 77 -6.70 -6.38 11.32
C LYS A 77 -5.89 -5.13 11.64
N ALA A 78 -5.27 -4.50 10.63
CA ALA A 78 -4.55 -3.26 10.84
C ALA A 78 -5.48 -2.12 11.27
N PHE A 79 -6.68 -2.07 10.69
CA PHE A 79 -7.68 -1.09 11.09
C PHE A 79 -8.12 -1.32 12.55
N GLN A 80 -8.39 -2.57 12.91
CA GLN A 80 -8.77 -2.93 14.28
C GLN A 80 -7.66 -2.58 15.28
N ALA A 81 -6.41 -2.72 14.88
CA ALA A 81 -5.25 -2.42 15.73
C ALA A 81 -4.90 -0.93 15.76
N GLY A 82 -5.59 -0.09 15.00
CA GLY A 82 -5.34 1.34 14.98
C GLY A 82 -4.13 1.78 14.18
N ILE A 83 -3.57 0.89 13.35
CA ILE A 83 -2.41 1.20 12.52
C ILE A 83 -2.83 2.05 11.31
N ILE A 84 -4.01 1.77 10.76
CA ILE A 84 -4.61 2.57 9.69
C ILE A 84 -5.95 3.10 10.18
N GLU A 85 -6.34 4.28 9.66
CA GLU A 85 -7.55 4.96 10.13
C GLU A 85 -8.71 4.86 9.16
N ASP A 86 -8.48 5.01 7.87
CA ASP A 86 -9.53 5.01 6.87
C ASP A 86 -9.71 3.62 6.26
N GLY A 87 -10.31 2.73 7.04
CA GLY A 87 -10.52 1.34 6.62
C GLY A 87 -11.37 1.23 5.37
N GLU A 88 -12.35 2.13 5.20
CA GLU A 88 -13.22 2.11 4.03
C GLU A 88 -12.45 2.39 2.74
N LYS A 89 -11.61 3.42 2.73
CA LYS A 89 -10.78 3.72 1.57
C LYS A 89 -9.73 2.65 1.30
N TRP A 90 -9.18 2.05 2.35
CA TRP A 90 -8.28 0.91 2.18
C TRP A 90 -8.99 -0.28 1.52
N MET A 91 -10.25 -0.52 1.88
CA MET A 91 -11.03 -1.57 1.22
C MET A 91 -11.36 -1.20 -0.24
N ASP A 92 -11.58 0.09 -0.52
CA ASP A 92 -11.73 0.55 -1.90
C ASP A 92 -10.45 0.29 -2.70
N ALA A 93 -9.29 0.50 -2.10
CA ALA A 93 -8.01 0.20 -2.75
C ALA A 93 -7.88 -1.30 -3.05
N TYR A 94 -8.32 -2.14 -2.13
CA TYR A 94 -8.36 -3.59 -2.34
C TYR A 94 -9.23 -3.93 -3.57
N VAL A 95 -10.42 -3.36 -3.66
CA VAL A 95 -11.33 -3.58 -4.79
C VAL A 95 -10.69 -3.10 -6.10
N SER A 96 -10.10 -1.89 -6.09
CA SER A 96 -9.43 -1.35 -7.28
C SER A 96 -8.29 -2.23 -7.75
N ARG A 97 -7.55 -2.83 -6.80
CA ARG A 97 -6.47 -3.75 -7.15
C ARG A 97 -6.99 -4.95 -7.95
N THR A 98 -8.20 -5.43 -7.64
CA THR A 98 -8.80 -6.53 -8.42
C THR A 98 -9.17 -6.09 -9.84
N LYS A 99 -9.42 -4.79 -10.06
CA LYS A 99 -9.76 -4.25 -11.37
C LYS A 99 -8.55 -4.03 -12.28
N THR A 100 -7.34 -4.08 -11.75
CA THR A 100 -6.14 -3.79 -12.55
C THR A 100 -5.89 -4.81 -13.65
N SER A 101 -6.52 -5.97 -13.59
CA SER A 101 -6.46 -6.96 -14.66
C SER A 101 -7.31 -6.55 -15.89
N HIS A 102 -8.11 -5.50 -15.77
CA HIS A 102 -9.00 -5.02 -16.83
C HIS A 102 -8.62 -3.63 -17.36
N THR A 103 -7.42 -3.16 -17.05
CA THR A 103 -6.98 -1.81 -17.43
C THR A 103 -6.54 -1.69 -18.90
N TYR A 104 -6.64 -2.78 -19.66
CA TYR A 104 -6.59 -2.68 -21.11
C TYR A 104 -7.79 -1.85 -21.64
N ASN A 105 -8.87 -1.76 -20.87
CA ASN A 105 -10.00 -0.88 -21.16
C ASN A 105 -9.64 0.52 -20.65
N GLU A 106 -9.64 1.50 -21.57
CA GLU A 106 -9.19 2.86 -21.27
C GLU A 106 -10.03 3.54 -20.20
N GLU A 107 -11.34 3.30 -20.20
CA GLU A 107 -12.23 3.88 -19.18
C GLU A 107 -11.91 3.32 -17.79
N THR A 108 -11.72 2.01 -17.69
CA THR A 108 -11.33 1.37 -16.43
C THR A 108 -9.97 1.87 -15.95
N ALA A 109 -9.00 2.01 -16.88
CA ALA A 109 -7.68 2.54 -16.54
C ALA A 109 -7.79 3.94 -15.94
N ARG A 110 -8.60 4.80 -16.54
CA ARG A 110 -8.78 6.17 -16.08
C ARG A 110 -9.42 6.23 -14.71
N GLU A 111 -10.43 5.40 -14.47
CA GLU A 111 -11.07 5.31 -13.16
C GLU A 111 -10.07 4.89 -12.07
N VAL A 112 -9.23 3.89 -12.36
CA VAL A 112 -8.23 3.42 -11.40
C VAL A 112 -7.20 4.52 -11.13
N VAL A 113 -6.70 5.17 -12.17
CA VAL A 113 -5.70 6.24 -12.02
C VAL A 113 -6.26 7.40 -11.18
N ASP A 114 -7.50 7.82 -11.46
CA ASP A 114 -8.13 8.91 -10.70
C ASP A 114 -8.23 8.54 -9.21
N ALA A 115 -8.65 7.32 -8.92
CA ALA A 115 -8.76 6.87 -7.54
C ALA A 115 -7.38 6.77 -6.86
N VAL A 116 -6.37 6.29 -7.60
CA VAL A 116 -4.99 6.22 -7.08
C VAL A 116 -4.51 7.62 -6.68
N MET A 117 -4.67 8.59 -7.55
CA MET A 117 -4.17 9.94 -7.31
C MET A 117 -4.93 10.66 -6.19
N ASN A 118 -6.25 10.51 -6.17
CA ASN A 118 -7.10 11.27 -5.26
C ASN A 118 -7.32 10.61 -3.91
N ASP A 119 -7.31 9.28 -3.87
CA ASP A 119 -7.68 8.53 -2.66
C ASP A 119 -6.56 7.65 -2.12
N TYR A 120 -5.89 6.86 -2.99
CA TYR A 120 -4.99 5.82 -2.50
C TYR A 120 -3.58 6.31 -2.22
N TYR A 121 -3.06 7.21 -3.04
CA TYR A 121 -1.76 7.80 -2.76
C TYR A 121 -1.73 8.48 -1.39
N PRO A 122 -2.76 9.28 -1.02
CA PRO A 122 -2.82 9.82 0.35
C PRO A 122 -2.81 8.76 1.44
N LEU A 123 -3.49 7.62 1.23
CA LEU A 123 -3.45 6.51 2.19
C LEU A 123 -2.03 5.98 2.38
N PHE A 124 -1.30 5.83 1.28
CA PHE A 124 0.08 5.34 1.33
C PHE A 124 1.00 6.35 2.03
N ILE A 125 0.78 7.64 1.81
CA ILE A 125 1.54 8.69 2.51
C ILE A 125 1.28 8.60 4.01
N ASP A 126 0.03 8.42 4.42
CA ASP A 126 -0.33 8.29 5.84
C ASP A 126 0.31 7.03 6.44
N LEU A 127 0.30 5.93 5.72
CA LEU A 127 0.95 4.71 6.17
C LEU A 127 2.46 4.92 6.33
N ASN A 128 3.08 5.60 5.35
CA ASN A 128 4.51 5.91 5.44
C ASN A 128 4.84 6.69 6.71
N ARG A 129 4.04 7.71 7.02
CA ARG A 129 4.25 8.51 8.23
C ARG A 129 4.09 7.68 9.49
N LYS A 130 3.05 6.85 9.52
CA LYS A 130 2.78 6.00 10.69
C LYS A 130 3.92 5.02 10.96
N MET A 131 4.33 4.30 9.93
CA MET A 131 5.38 3.29 10.09
C MET A 131 6.73 3.92 10.41
N GLU A 132 6.98 5.12 9.89
CA GLU A 132 8.20 5.85 10.19
C GLU A 132 8.31 6.16 11.69
N THR A 133 7.19 6.50 12.34
CA THR A 133 7.18 6.74 13.78
C THR A 133 7.48 5.47 14.58
N LEU A 134 7.21 4.30 14.00
CA LEU A 134 7.41 3.02 14.68
C LEU A 134 8.82 2.46 14.51
N LEU A 135 9.59 3.00 13.55
CA LEU A 135 10.99 2.57 13.32
C LEU A 135 11.89 2.88 14.51
N ASP A 136 11.61 3.95 15.22
CA ASP A 136 12.47 4.46 16.30
C ASP A 136 12.17 3.82 17.65
N ARG A 137 11.38 2.74 17.67
CA ARG A 137 10.97 2.09 18.92
C ARG A 137 11.63 0.72 19.19
#